data_c853a7b1e21c69cfd7d6565a1d0ea63b
#
_entry.id   c853a7b1e21c69cfd7d6565a1d0ea63b
#
_cell.length_a   1.000
_cell.length_b   1.000
_cell.length_c   1.000
_cell.angle_alpha   90.00
_cell.angle_beta   90.00
_cell.angle_gamma   90.00
#
_symmetry.space_group_name_H-M   'P 1'
#
loop_
_entity.id
_entity.type
_entity.pdbx_description
1 polymer ?
#
loop_
_entity_poly.entity_id
_entity_poly.type
_entity_poly.pdbx_seq_one_letter_code
_entity_poly.pdbx_strand_id
1 'polypeptide(L)'
;LIAFKSRLAWHCHFIQKLYDEPEIEYQNLNKAYDGLRENNFNEKYFLAWKSGNTGYPFIDACMRYLSKTGWINFRMRAMLVSFASYQLWLDWKKTSKHLAKLFTDYEPGIHYSQFQMQSGTTGINSIRIYNPIKQSHDQDVNGKFIKKWVPELKNVPDTLVHEPWKLTYMEQKSLNIEIGKDY
;
A
#
# COMPACT_ATOMS: atom_id res chain seq x y z
N LEU A 1 -9.21 26.59 -9.85
CA LEU A 1 -10.66 26.28 -9.96
C LEU A 1 -10.95 25.07 -10.87
N ILE A 2 -10.33 24.97 -12.07
CA ILE A 2 -10.53 23.86 -13.01
C ILE A 2 -10.16 22.52 -12.40
N ALA A 3 -8.99 22.40 -11.78
CA ALA A 3 -8.54 21.16 -11.14
C ALA A 3 -9.49 20.71 -10.01
N PHE A 4 -10.02 21.64 -9.22
CA PHE A 4 -10.98 21.34 -8.17
C PHE A 4 -12.32 20.82 -8.75
N LYS A 5 -12.87 21.50 -9.76
CA LYS A 5 -14.09 21.05 -10.47
C LYS A 5 -13.90 19.63 -11.05
N SER A 6 -12.75 19.37 -11.66
CA SER A 6 -12.43 18.03 -12.18
C SER A 6 -12.42 16.97 -11.06
N ARG A 7 -11.89 17.27 -9.88
CA ARG A 7 -11.91 16.33 -8.75
C ARG A 7 -13.33 16.06 -8.23
N LEU A 8 -14.17 17.06 -8.18
CA LEU A 8 -15.58 16.88 -7.82
C LEU A 8 -16.32 16.00 -8.84
N ALA A 9 -16.08 16.22 -10.14
CA ALA A 9 -16.66 15.39 -11.19
C ALA A 9 -16.24 13.91 -11.06
N TRP A 10 -14.96 13.63 -10.80
CA TRP A 10 -14.47 12.27 -10.53
C TRP A 10 -15.07 11.66 -9.27
N HIS A 11 -15.23 12.43 -8.21
CA HIS A 11 -15.89 11.99 -6.99
C HIS A 11 -17.33 11.53 -7.27
N CYS A 12 -18.13 12.37 -7.93
CA CYS A 12 -19.50 12.02 -8.31
C CYS A 12 -19.55 10.81 -9.25
N HIS A 13 -18.63 10.72 -10.21
CA HIS A 13 -18.56 9.61 -11.15
C HIS A 13 -18.36 8.26 -10.42
N PHE A 14 -17.44 8.17 -9.46
CA PHE A 14 -17.20 6.91 -8.74
C PHE A 14 -18.37 6.52 -7.82
N ILE A 15 -19.03 7.49 -7.21
CA ILE A 15 -20.25 7.23 -6.42
C ILE A 15 -21.37 6.71 -7.31
N GLN A 16 -21.62 7.39 -8.45
CA GLN A 16 -22.62 6.96 -9.41
C GLN A 16 -22.32 5.57 -9.96
N LYS A 17 -21.04 5.29 -10.27
CA LYS A 17 -20.63 3.98 -10.76
C LYS A 17 -20.94 2.85 -9.76
N LEU A 18 -20.70 3.07 -8.47
CA LEU A 18 -21.05 2.08 -7.45
C LEU A 18 -22.58 1.94 -7.30
N TYR A 19 -23.32 3.04 -7.44
CA TYR A 19 -24.79 3.01 -7.41
C TYR A 19 -25.37 2.18 -8.56
N ASP A 20 -24.83 2.35 -9.76
CA ASP A 20 -25.27 1.64 -10.95
C ASP A 20 -24.80 0.17 -10.99
N GLU A 21 -23.63 -0.11 -10.41
CA GLU A 21 -22.96 -1.41 -10.42
C GLU A 21 -22.47 -1.80 -8.99
N PRO A 22 -23.38 -2.12 -8.05
CA PRO A 22 -22.99 -2.40 -6.64
C PRO A 22 -22.08 -3.62 -6.48
N GLU A 23 -22.05 -4.52 -7.46
CA GLU A 23 -21.17 -5.68 -7.47
C GLU A 23 -19.68 -5.34 -7.52
N ILE A 24 -19.30 -4.10 -7.84
CA ILE A 24 -17.90 -3.62 -7.84
C ILE A 24 -17.23 -3.89 -6.48
N GLU A 25 -18.00 -3.90 -5.39
CA GLU A 25 -17.49 -4.22 -4.05
C GLU A 25 -16.98 -5.66 -3.94
N TYR A 26 -17.54 -6.60 -4.69
CA TYR A 26 -17.31 -8.04 -4.52
C TYR A 26 -16.69 -8.72 -5.74
N GLN A 27 -16.82 -8.12 -6.92
CA GLN A 27 -16.46 -8.71 -8.20
C GLN A 27 -15.48 -7.84 -8.97
N ASN A 28 -14.66 -8.46 -9.81
CA ASN A 28 -13.79 -7.69 -10.70
C ASN A 28 -14.64 -6.93 -11.74
N LEU A 29 -14.28 -5.66 -11.99
CA LEU A 29 -14.86 -4.88 -13.08
C LEU A 29 -14.70 -5.57 -14.43
N ASN A 30 -13.55 -6.23 -14.64
CA ASN A 30 -13.34 -7.05 -15.81
C ASN A 30 -13.26 -8.53 -15.39
N LYS A 31 -14.26 -9.28 -15.78
CA LYS A 31 -14.42 -10.72 -15.48
C LYS A 31 -13.25 -11.60 -15.95
N ALA A 32 -12.47 -11.14 -16.95
CA ALA A 32 -11.28 -11.86 -17.40
C ALA A 32 -10.21 -12.03 -16.30
N TYR A 33 -10.31 -11.25 -15.20
CA TYR A 33 -9.40 -11.34 -14.04
C TYR A 33 -9.98 -12.15 -12.88
N ASP A 34 -11.13 -12.78 -13.05
CA ASP A 34 -11.70 -13.65 -12.00
C ASP A 34 -10.76 -14.84 -11.76
N GLY A 35 -10.50 -15.15 -10.49
CA GLY A 35 -9.58 -16.21 -10.08
C GLY A 35 -8.09 -15.83 -10.08
N LEU A 36 -7.70 -14.63 -10.56
CA LEU A 36 -6.30 -14.25 -10.76
C LEU A 36 -5.41 -14.43 -9.50
N ARG A 37 -5.92 -14.11 -8.29
CA ARG A 37 -5.17 -14.19 -7.02
C ARG A 37 -5.94 -14.87 -5.90
N GLU A 38 -7.16 -15.30 -6.18
CA GLU A 38 -8.11 -15.79 -5.18
C GLU A 38 -7.65 -17.12 -4.57
N ASN A 39 -7.15 -18.04 -5.43
CA ASN A 39 -6.78 -19.41 -5.03
C ASN A 39 -5.42 -19.53 -4.35
N ASN A 40 -4.57 -18.50 -4.44
CA ASN A 40 -3.19 -18.49 -3.94
C ASN A 40 -2.96 -17.46 -2.84
N PHE A 41 -3.99 -17.16 -2.06
CA PHE A 41 -3.89 -16.14 -1.01
C PHE A 41 -2.95 -16.58 0.10
N ASN A 42 -1.89 -15.78 0.33
CA ASN A 42 -0.92 -16.03 1.38
C ASN A 42 -1.25 -15.23 2.65
N GLU A 43 -1.79 -15.91 3.66
CA GLU A 43 -2.20 -15.28 4.92
C GLU A 43 -1.01 -14.66 5.67
N LYS A 44 0.18 -15.28 5.63
CA LYS A 44 1.40 -14.73 6.26
C LYS A 44 1.78 -13.39 5.65
N TYR A 45 1.75 -13.26 4.33
CA TYR A 45 2.04 -11.99 3.64
C TYR A 45 0.98 -10.94 3.92
N PHE A 46 -0.29 -11.36 3.97
CA PHE A 46 -1.38 -10.44 4.34
C PHE A 46 -1.21 -9.89 5.76
N LEU A 47 -0.90 -10.74 6.73
CA LEU A 47 -0.67 -10.32 8.10
C LEU A 47 0.55 -9.39 8.22
N ALA A 48 1.65 -9.70 7.53
CA ALA A 48 2.84 -8.86 7.50
C ALA A 48 2.52 -7.47 6.92
N TRP A 49 1.81 -7.42 5.80
CA TRP A 49 1.39 -6.16 5.19
C TRP A 49 0.44 -5.37 6.09
N LYS A 50 -0.57 -6.04 6.64
CA LYS A 50 -1.56 -5.46 7.54
C LYS A 50 -0.95 -4.83 8.78
N SER A 51 0.07 -5.46 9.36
CA SER A 51 0.76 -4.99 10.57
C SER A 51 1.89 -4.00 10.29
N GLY A 52 2.25 -3.77 9.01
CA GLY A 52 3.42 -2.98 8.63
C GLY A 52 4.72 -3.64 9.07
N ASN A 53 4.88 -4.91 8.69
CA ASN A 53 6.05 -5.74 9.02
C ASN A 53 6.45 -6.60 7.81
N THR A 54 6.56 -5.94 6.65
CA THR A 54 6.87 -6.59 5.38
C THR A 54 8.36 -6.71 5.10
N GLY A 55 9.19 -5.99 5.87
CA GLY A 55 10.61 -5.82 5.61
C GLY A 55 10.92 -4.73 4.57
N TYR A 56 9.90 -4.01 4.08
CA TYR A 56 10.06 -2.84 3.21
C TYR A 56 9.78 -1.57 4.02
N PRO A 57 10.81 -0.84 4.50
CA PRO A 57 10.67 0.19 5.53
C PRO A 57 9.61 1.25 5.24
N PHE A 58 9.53 1.72 3.99
CA PHE A 58 8.58 2.76 3.63
C PHE A 58 7.14 2.24 3.53
N ILE A 59 6.93 1.00 3.09
CA ILE A 59 5.63 0.32 3.12
C ILE A 59 5.17 0.18 4.57
N ASP A 60 6.06 -0.30 5.44
CA ASP A 60 5.76 -0.56 6.85
C ASP A 60 5.47 0.74 7.61
N ALA A 61 6.27 1.78 7.37
CA ALA A 61 6.03 3.11 7.91
C ALA A 61 4.66 3.67 7.50
N CYS A 62 4.29 3.52 6.21
CA CYS A 62 3.00 3.96 5.70
C CYS A 62 1.82 3.20 6.34
N MET A 63 1.92 1.87 6.49
CA MET A 63 0.87 1.07 7.13
C MET A 63 0.73 1.38 8.62
N ARG A 64 1.84 1.49 9.35
CA ARG A 64 1.83 1.84 10.77
C ARG A 64 1.28 3.26 10.99
N TYR A 65 1.68 4.21 10.14
CA TYR A 65 1.13 5.57 10.15
C TYR A 65 -0.38 5.57 9.92
N LEU A 66 -0.83 4.91 8.85
CA LEU A 66 -2.26 4.81 8.52
C LEU A 66 -3.05 4.17 9.66
N SER A 67 -2.60 3.06 10.21
CA SER A 67 -3.26 2.35 11.33
C SER A 67 -3.40 3.24 12.57
N LYS A 68 -2.47 4.17 12.79
CA LYS A 68 -2.51 5.08 13.95
C LYS A 68 -3.34 6.34 13.71
N THR A 69 -3.34 6.87 12.48
CA THR A 69 -3.92 8.18 12.16
C THR A 69 -5.23 8.12 11.39
N GLY A 70 -5.52 7.00 10.74
CA GLY A 70 -6.69 6.83 9.89
C GLY A 70 -6.60 7.54 8.53
N TRP A 71 -5.48 8.21 8.22
CA TRP A 71 -5.34 8.96 6.98
C TRP A 71 -3.93 8.84 6.39
N ILE A 72 -3.87 8.80 5.07
CA ILE A 72 -2.62 8.87 4.32
C ILE A 72 -2.91 9.45 2.92
N ASN A 73 -1.93 10.12 2.30
CA ASN A 73 -2.12 10.75 1.00
C ASN A 73 -2.34 9.71 -0.13
N PHE A 74 -2.93 10.19 -1.24
CA PHE A 74 -3.31 9.33 -2.36
C PHE A 74 -2.16 8.48 -2.92
N ARG A 75 -0.97 9.07 -3.09
CA ARG A 75 0.19 8.35 -3.65
C ARG A 75 0.57 7.14 -2.79
N MET A 76 0.57 7.31 -1.47
CA MET A 76 0.88 6.22 -0.55
C MET A 76 -0.23 5.17 -0.52
N ARG A 77 -1.51 5.56 -0.63
CA ARG A 77 -2.62 4.61 -0.78
C ARG A 77 -2.41 3.74 -2.02
N ALA A 78 -2.14 4.35 -3.17
CA ALA A 78 -1.90 3.65 -4.42
C ALA A 78 -0.69 2.70 -4.32
N MET A 79 0.39 3.12 -3.68
CA MET A 79 1.57 2.30 -3.45
C MET A 79 1.26 1.09 -2.55
N LEU A 80 0.54 1.28 -1.44
CA LEU A 80 0.17 0.18 -0.54
C LEU A 80 -0.68 -0.88 -1.23
N VAL A 81 -1.64 -0.46 -2.07
CA VAL A 81 -2.49 -1.37 -2.84
C VAL A 81 -1.68 -2.08 -3.93
N SER A 82 -0.85 -1.33 -4.67
CA SER A 82 0.03 -1.90 -5.70
C SER A 82 0.99 -2.93 -5.11
N PHE A 83 1.62 -2.62 -3.97
CA PHE A 83 2.54 -3.53 -3.29
C PHE A 83 1.85 -4.83 -2.85
N ALA A 84 0.68 -4.74 -2.22
CA ALA A 84 -0.11 -5.90 -1.84
C ALA A 84 -0.48 -6.77 -3.05
N SER A 85 -0.88 -6.14 -4.16
CA SER A 85 -1.40 -6.84 -5.32
C SER A 85 -0.33 -7.45 -6.23
N TYR A 86 0.83 -6.78 -6.38
CA TYR A 86 1.86 -7.22 -7.33
C TYR A 86 3.07 -7.88 -6.65
N GLN A 87 3.62 -7.28 -5.60
CA GLN A 87 4.78 -7.86 -4.92
C GLN A 87 4.39 -9.00 -3.99
N LEU A 88 3.27 -8.89 -3.28
CA LEU A 88 2.79 -9.93 -2.38
C LEU A 88 1.75 -10.87 -3.02
N TRP A 89 1.28 -10.57 -4.22
CA TRP A 89 0.30 -11.33 -4.99
C TRP A 89 -1.00 -11.60 -4.21
N LEU A 90 -1.46 -10.61 -3.42
CA LEU A 90 -2.67 -10.73 -2.59
C LEU A 90 -3.92 -10.31 -3.38
N ASP A 91 -5.03 -11.00 -3.10
CA ASP A 91 -6.34 -10.65 -3.64
C ASP A 91 -6.82 -9.30 -3.07
N TRP A 92 -7.19 -8.40 -3.97
CA TRP A 92 -7.67 -7.07 -3.62
C TRP A 92 -8.95 -7.10 -2.78
N LYS A 93 -9.82 -8.08 -2.93
CA LYS A 93 -11.08 -8.22 -2.17
C LYS A 93 -10.84 -8.33 -0.66
N LYS A 94 -9.74 -8.97 -0.25
CA LYS A 94 -9.35 -9.07 1.16
C LYS A 94 -8.59 -7.83 1.64
N THR A 95 -7.66 -7.33 0.83
CA THR A 95 -6.85 -6.16 1.21
C THR A 95 -7.67 -4.87 1.24
N SER A 96 -8.66 -4.71 0.34
CA SER A 96 -9.58 -3.56 0.35
C SER A 96 -10.41 -3.48 1.61
N LYS A 97 -10.96 -4.59 2.08
CA LYS A 97 -11.75 -4.65 3.33
C LYS A 97 -10.92 -4.23 4.55
N HIS A 98 -9.63 -4.54 4.57
CA HIS A 98 -8.76 -4.08 5.64
C HIS A 98 -8.54 -2.57 5.59
N LEU A 99 -8.18 -2.00 4.45
CA LEU A 99 -7.95 -0.55 4.33
C LEU A 99 -9.24 0.26 4.50
N ALA A 100 -10.40 -0.26 4.07
CA ALA A 100 -11.69 0.38 4.30
C ALA A 100 -11.96 0.66 5.79
N LYS A 101 -11.52 -0.24 6.68
CA LYS A 101 -11.65 -0.07 8.13
C LYS A 101 -10.70 0.94 8.74
N LEU A 102 -9.63 1.29 8.04
CA LEU A 102 -8.60 2.21 8.53
C LEU A 102 -8.83 3.65 8.08
N PHE A 103 -9.40 3.86 6.89
CA PHE A 103 -9.57 5.21 6.34
C PHE A 103 -10.72 5.96 7.02
N THR A 104 -10.42 7.08 7.66
CA THR A 104 -11.42 7.99 8.25
C THR A 104 -12.25 8.72 7.19
N ASP A 105 -11.72 8.84 5.98
CA ASP A 105 -12.38 9.42 4.80
C ASP A 105 -12.85 8.33 3.82
N TYR A 106 -13.21 7.15 4.34
CA TYR A 106 -13.71 6.04 3.52
C TYR A 106 -15.00 6.44 2.79
N GLU A 107 -14.97 6.24 1.47
CA GLU A 107 -16.12 6.37 0.57
C GLU A 107 -16.10 5.16 -0.37
N PRO A 108 -17.11 4.28 -0.34
CA PRO A 108 -17.07 2.98 -1.02
C PRO A 108 -16.92 3.07 -2.54
N GLY A 109 -17.58 4.02 -3.20
CA GLY A 109 -17.49 4.18 -4.65
C GLY A 109 -16.07 4.50 -5.11
N ILE A 110 -15.40 5.41 -4.41
CA ILE A 110 -14.00 5.75 -4.67
C ILE A 110 -13.08 4.58 -4.26
N HIS A 111 -13.30 4.04 -3.09
CA HIS A 111 -12.43 3.01 -2.51
C HIS A 111 -12.31 1.78 -3.42
N TYR A 112 -13.41 1.11 -3.74
CA TYR A 112 -13.38 -0.12 -4.52
C TYR A 112 -12.94 0.10 -5.96
N SER A 113 -13.39 1.18 -6.59
CA SER A 113 -12.96 1.54 -7.93
C SER A 113 -11.45 1.78 -8.01
N GLN A 114 -10.89 2.56 -7.06
CA GLN A 114 -9.45 2.83 -7.00
C GLN A 114 -8.64 1.57 -6.65
N PHE A 115 -9.15 0.73 -5.76
CA PHE A 115 -8.51 -0.55 -5.45
C PHE A 115 -8.35 -1.43 -6.69
N GLN A 116 -9.40 -1.59 -7.46
CA GLN A 116 -9.36 -2.38 -8.69
C GLN A 116 -8.44 -1.77 -9.74
N MET A 117 -8.42 -0.44 -9.86
CA MET A 117 -7.47 0.25 -10.75
C MET A 117 -6.01 0.00 -10.35
N GLN A 118 -5.69 0.07 -9.04
CA GLN A 118 -4.33 -0.13 -8.56
C GLN A 118 -3.91 -1.61 -8.51
N SER A 119 -4.85 -2.53 -8.39
CA SER A 119 -4.60 -3.97 -8.45
C SER A 119 -4.56 -4.53 -9.87
N GLY A 120 -4.91 -3.72 -10.87
CA GLY A 120 -4.87 -4.09 -12.28
C GLY A 120 -5.98 -5.03 -12.73
N THR A 121 -7.15 -4.98 -12.09
CA THR A 121 -8.30 -5.86 -12.41
C THR A 121 -9.41 -5.15 -13.21
N THR A 122 -9.16 -3.93 -13.71
CA THR A 122 -10.14 -3.20 -14.52
C THR A 122 -10.03 -3.47 -16.02
N GLY A 123 -8.83 -3.82 -16.51
CA GLY A 123 -8.55 -4.01 -17.94
C GLY A 123 -8.55 -2.73 -18.79
N ILE A 124 -8.88 -1.58 -18.21
CA ILE A 124 -8.98 -0.29 -18.91
C ILE A 124 -7.71 0.53 -18.74
N ASN A 125 -7.12 0.49 -17.54
CA ASN A 125 -5.95 1.28 -17.20
C ASN A 125 -4.66 0.51 -17.44
N SER A 126 -3.61 1.21 -17.86
CA SER A 126 -2.27 0.64 -17.88
C SER A 126 -1.86 0.19 -16.46
N ILE A 127 -1.25 -0.98 -16.37
CA ILE A 127 -0.74 -1.52 -15.11
C ILE A 127 0.36 -0.58 -14.58
N ARG A 128 0.23 -0.14 -13.33
CA ARG A 128 1.18 0.73 -12.65
C ARG A 128 1.71 0.03 -11.41
N ILE A 129 2.89 -0.55 -11.55
CA ILE A 129 3.58 -1.19 -10.42
C ILE A 129 4.48 -0.15 -9.77
N TYR A 130 4.20 0.16 -8.50
CA TYR A 130 5.05 1.05 -7.73
C TYR A 130 6.30 0.30 -7.26
N ASN A 131 7.47 0.89 -7.50
CA ASN A 131 8.71 0.41 -6.89
C ASN A 131 8.81 1.00 -5.47
N PRO A 132 8.70 0.20 -4.39
CA PRO A 132 8.65 0.69 -3.02
C PRO A 132 9.95 1.38 -2.59
N ILE A 133 11.10 0.92 -3.09
CA ILE A 133 12.41 1.50 -2.79
C ILE A 133 12.53 2.88 -3.44
N LYS A 134 12.18 2.98 -4.73
CA LYS A 134 12.16 4.27 -5.41
C LYS A 134 11.22 5.26 -4.73
N GLN A 135 10.00 4.83 -4.34
CA GLN A 135 9.07 5.70 -3.63
C GLN A 135 9.63 6.13 -2.27
N SER A 136 10.34 5.25 -1.58
CA SER A 136 11.01 5.55 -0.31
C SER A 136 12.01 6.70 -0.48
N HIS A 137 12.91 6.60 -1.44
CA HIS A 137 13.89 7.66 -1.72
C HIS A 137 13.25 8.97 -2.20
N ASP A 138 12.23 8.88 -3.05
CA ASP A 138 11.57 10.08 -3.62
C ASP A 138 10.74 10.86 -2.56
N GLN A 139 10.17 10.17 -1.55
CA GLN A 139 9.20 10.74 -0.63
C GLN A 139 9.73 10.96 0.80
N ASP A 140 10.80 10.27 1.17
CA ASP A 140 11.42 10.35 2.50
C ASP A 140 12.95 10.32 2.41
N VAL A 141 13.53 11.24 1.64
CA VAL A 141 14.95 11.27 1.25
C VAL A 141 15.93 10.94 2.39
N ASN A 142 15.64 11.44 3.60
CA ASN A 142 16.50 11.26 4.79
C ASN A 142 15.99 10.16 5.73
N GLY A 143 14.98 9.38 5.33
CA GLY A 143 14.42 8.31 6.15
C GLY A 143 13.75 8.77 7.47
N LYS A 144 13.42 10.06 7.59
CA LYS A 144 12.83 10.61 8.83
C LYS A 144 11.46 10.02 9.15
N PHE A 145 10.64 9.85 8.12
CA PHE A 145 9.32 9.24 8.27
C PHE A 145 9.45 7.76 8.61
N ILE A 146 10.34 7.03 7.92
CA ILE A 146 10.65 5.64 8.22
C ILE A 146 11.07 5.50 9.68
N LYS A 147 12.11 6.21 10.12
CA LYS A 147 12.63 6.12 11.49
C LYS A 147 11.61 6.47 12.58
N LYS A 148 10.65 7.33 12.25
CA LYS A 148 9.56 7.69 13.15
C LYS A 148 8.55 6.55 13.33
N TRP A 149 8.23 5.83 12.26
CA TRP A 149 7.17 4.84 12.25
C TRP A 149 7.66 3.38 12.30
N VAL A 150 8.96 3.21 12.07
CA VAL A 150 9.69 1.94 12.22
C VAL A 150 10.84 2.18 13.19
N PRO A 151 10.56 2.28 14.50
CA PRO A 151 11.55 2.64 15.51
C PRO A 151 12.72 1.66 15.59
N GLU A 152 12.53 0.43 15.14
CA GLU A 152 13.57 -0.60 15.00
C GLU A 152 14.74 -0.11 14.13
N LEU A 153 14.45 0.73 13.13
CA LEU A 153 15.45 1.29 12.21
C LEU A 153 15.99 2.67 12.64
N LYS A 154 15.69 3.13 13.85
CA LYS A 154 16.04 4.48 14.31
C LYS A 154 17.53 4.80 14.18
N ASN A 155 18.39 3.83 14.50
CA ASN A 155 19.85 4.00 14.52
C ASN A 155 20.50 3.68 13.17
N VAL A 156 19.75 3.17 12.18
CA VAL A 156 20.29 2.85 10.87
C VAL A 156 20.65 4.16 10.13
N PRO A 157 21.83 4.23 9.48
CA PRO A 157 22.20 5.40 8.67
C PRO A 157 21.15 5.77 7.63
N ASP A 158 20.98 7.08 7.36
CA ASP A 158 19.98 7.59 6.39
C ASP A 158 20.18 6.99 4.98
N THR A 159 21.41 6.68 4.62
CA THR A 159 21.75 6.05 3.33
C THR A 159 21.29 4.61 3.21
N LEU A 160 21.11 3.90 4.32
CA LEU A 160 20.78 2.47 4.37
C LEU A 160 19.37 2.20 4.93
N VAL A 161 18.71 3.21 5.50
CA VAL A 161 17.38 3.04 6.13
C VAL A 161 16.29 2.63 5.14
N HIS A 162 16.46 2.93 3.86
CA HIS A 162 15.54 2.54 2.80
C HIS A 162 15.69 1.07 2.37
N GLU A 163 16.88 0.51 2.57
CA GLU A 163 17.25 -0.83 2.18
C GLU A 163 18.11 -1.50 3.26
N PRO A 164 17.58 -1.71 4.48
CA PRO A 164 18.38 -2.16 5.64
C PRO A 164 18.99 -3.56 5.46
N TRP A 165 18.48 -4.36 4.53
CA TRP A 165 19.10 -5.65 4.16
C TRP A 165 20.48 -5.53 3.50
N LYS A 166 20.91 -4.30 3.15
CA LYS A 166 22.27 -4.03 2.67
C LYS A 166 23.28 -3.84 3.78
N LEU A 167 22.83 -3.75 5.04
CA LEU A 167 23.72 -3.70 6.20
C LEU A 167 24.59 -4.96 6.27
N THR A 168 25.90 -4.77 6.35
CA THR A 168 26.84 -5.85 6.61
C THR A 168 26.67 -6.42 8.02
N TYR A 169 27.12 -7.63 8.26
CA TYR A 169 27.08 -8.23 9.60
C TYR A 169 27.74 -7.34 10.68
N MET A 170 28.86 -6.71 10.34
CA MET A 170 29.58 -5.82 11.28
C MET A 170 28.78 -4.56 11.60
N GLU A 171 28.11 -3.97 10.61
CA GLU A 171 27.24 -2.82 10.80
C GLU A 171 26.02 -3.19 11.65
N GLN A 172 25.36 -4.31 11.35
CA GLN A 172 24.24 -4.81 12.16
C GLN A 172 24.65 -4.99 13.63
N LYS A 173 25.81 -5.60 13.87
CA LYS A 173 26.36 -5.78 15.21
C LYS A 173 26.65 -4.44 15.91
N SER A 174 27.24 -3.48 15.21
CA SER A 174 27.54 -2.15 15.77
C SER A 174 26.28 -1.34 16.10
N LEU A 175 25.20 -1.53 15.34
CA LEU A 175 23.91 -0.89 15.53
C LEU A 175 22.98 -1.64 16.50
N ASN A 176 23.40 -2.81 16.95
CA ASN A 176 22.62 -3.71 17.79
C ASN A 176 21.24 -4.03 17.17
N ILE A 177 21.24 -4.40 15.90
CA ILE A 177 20.06 -4.80 15.12
C ILE A 177 20.38 -6.07 14.32
N GLU A 178 19.46 -7.00 14.23
CA GLU A 178 19.52 -8.19 13.39
C GLU A 178 18.40 -8.14 12.34
N ILE A 179 18.78 -7.88 11.08
CA ILE A 179 17.81 -7.82 9.98
C ILE A 179 17.29 -9.23 9.69
N GLY A 180 15.96 -9.34 9.61
CA GLY A 180 15.24 -10.61 9.49
C GLY A 180 14.76 -11.17 10.83
N LYS A 181 15.13 -10.55 11.96
CA LYS A 181 14.68 -10.93 13.29
C LYS A 181 14.08 -9.74 14.05
N ASP A 182 14.83 -8.64 14.17
CA ASP A 182 14.35 -7.41 14.82
C ASP A 182 13.52 -6.56 13.85
N TYR A 183 13.89 -6.65 12.58
CA TYR A 183 13.16 -6.04 11.48
C TYR A 183 13.32 -6.84 10.19
#